data_05e3c20fbc8deb1a98c62525a0690a48
#
_entry.id   05e3c20fbc8deb1a98c62525a0690a48
#
_cell.length_a   1.000
_cell.length_b   1.000
_cell.length_c   1.000
_cell.angle_alpha   90.00
_cell.angle_beta   90.00
_cell.angle_gamma   90.00
#
_symmetry.space_group_name_H-M   'P 1'
#
loop_
_entity.id
_entity.type
_entity.pdbx_description
1 polymer ?
#
loop_
_entity_poly.entity_id
_entity_poly.type
_entity_poly.pdbx_seq_one_letter_code
_entity_poly.pdbx_strand_id
1 'polypeptide(L)'
;MTAVVQARGVSKRYGSTRAVDNVSFDVEPGRIVGLIGPNGAGKTTLLKTLLGLTDCEGELRVLGLDPFRQRKQLMQNICFVADVAVLPPWIRVSDLLDFVGAVHPNFSRREADAFLERTPVRRDARVKELSKGMVTQLHLSIIMAIDAKLLVLDEPTLGLDILFRKEFYTTILNDYFDEQRTIIVTTHQVEEIEHILTDVMFIDDGRLVLHETVDDVAARYTELTTSGERAEEALALQPIAWRDVFGKKVLTFEGVDRDRLRGLGEVKTPGLADLFVAKLRGARA
;
A
#
# COMPACT_ATOMS: atom_id res chain seq x y z
N MET A 1 6.59 -0.38 -22.12
CA MET A 1 5.44 -1.13 -21.59
C MET A 1 4.39 -0.10 -21.17
N THR A 2 3.09 -0.41 -21.23
CA THR A 2 2.05 0.55 -20.84
C THR A 2 1.85 0.43 -19.34
N ALA A 3 1.84 1.55 -18.61
CA ALA A 3 1.63 1.57 -17.17
C ALA A 3 0.29 0.89 -16.78
N VAL A 4 0.29 0.21 -15.64
CA VAL A 4 -0.90 -0.45 -15.08
C VAL A 4 -1.93 0.56 -14.59
N VAL A 5 -1.45 1.67 -14.01
CA VAL A 5 -2.27 2.82 -13.63
C VAL A 5 -1.68 4.07 -14.25
N GLN A 6 -2.54 4.91 -14.83
CA GLN A 6 -2.20 6.24 -15.32
C GLN A 6 -3.23 7.22 -14.79
N ALA A 7 -2.81 8.15 -13.95
CA ALA A 7 -3.65 9.19 -13.35
C ALA A 7 -3.12 10.57 -13.75
N ARG A 8 -4.02 11.47 -14.19
CA ARG A 8 -3.70 12.84 -14.60
C ARG A 8 -4.75 13.79 -14.04
N GLY A 9 -4.37 14.58 -13.05
CA GLY A 9 -5.25 15.56 -12.43
C GLY A 9 -6.48 14.96 -11.76
N VAL A 10 -6.38 13.72 -11.26
CA VAL A 10 -7.52 13.00 -10.67
C VAL A 10 -7.97 13.70 -9.41
N SER A 11 -9.29 14.03 -9.38
CA SER A 11 -9.92 14.66 -8.22
C SER A 11 -11.25 13.99 -7.91
N LYS A 12 -11.58 13.92 -6.61
CA LYS A 12 -12.87 13.42 -6.12
C LYS A 12 -13.39 14.25 -4.97
N ARG A 13 -14.65 14.65 -5.09
CA ARG A 13 -15.37 15.43 -4.06
C ARG A 13 -16.57 14.67 -3.54
N TYR A 14 -16.83 14.83 -2.25
CA TYR A 14 -18.05 14.41 -1.58
C TYR A 14 -18.65 15.65 -0.89
N GLY A 15 -19.70 16.21 -1.48
CA GLY A 15 -20.24 17.50 -1.02
C GLY A 15 -19.19 18.61 -1.10
N SER A 16 -18.86 19.24 0.02
CA SER A 16 -17.82 20.28 0.13
C SER A 16 -16.40 19.71 0.31
N THR A 17 -16.26 18.44 0.68
CA THR A 17 -14.97 17.84 0.99
C THR A 17 -14.29 17.31 -0.28
N ARG A 18 -13.05 17.75 -0.52
CA ARG A 18 -12.19 17.24 -1.58
C ARG A 18 -11.37 16.08 -1.02
N ALA A 19 -11.83 14.85 -1.24
CA ALA A 19 -11.19 13.64 -0.70
C ALA A 19 -9.96 13.20 -1.52
N VAL A 20 -9.89 13.55 -2.82
CA VAL A 20 -8.71 13.46 -3.69
C VAL A 20 -8.63 14.77 -4.47
N ASP A 21 -7.45 15.39 -4.52
CA ASP A 21 -7.25 16.72 -5.08
C ASP A 21 -6.06 16.76 -6.05
N ASN A 22 -6.36 16.77 -7.35
CA ASN A 22 -5.40 16.95 -8.45
C ASN A 22 -4.20 15.97 -8.41
N VAL A 23 -4.47 14.69 -8.19
CA VAL A 23 -3.45 13.64 -8.08
C VAL A 23 -3.03 13.15 -9.45
N SER A 24 -1.71 13.09 -9.71
CA SER A 24 -1.14 12.58 -10.96
C SER A 24 0.01 11.62 -10.66
N PHE A 25 -0.05 10.41 -11.22
CA PHE A 25 0.97 9.38 -11.07
C PHE A 25 0.84 8.29 -12.13
N ASP A 26 1.90 7.51 -12.30
CA ASP A 26 1.92 6.27 -13.08
C ASP A 26 2.39 5.11 -12.21
N VAL A 27 1.82 3.92 -12.42
CA VAL A 27 2.29 2.67 -11.82
C VAL A 27 2.64 1.71 -12.93
N GLU A 28 3.90 1.31 -12.99
CA GLU A 28 4.40 0.35 -13.97
C GLU A 28 4.02 -1.10 -13.59
N PRO A 29 4.02 -2.05 -14.55
CA PRO A 29 3.86 -3.47 -14.25
C PRO A 29 4.96 -4.00 -13.32
N GLY A 30 4.64 -5.04 -12.53
CA GLY A 30 5.61 -5.71 -11.66
C GLY A 30 6.05 -4.86 -10.47
N ARG A 31 5.19 -3.96 -10.00
CA ARG A 31 5.49 -3.09 -8.85
C ARG A 31 4.65 -3.45 -7.63
N ILE A 32 5.24 -3.27 -6.47
CA ILE A 32 4.56 -3.31 -5.17
C ILE A 32 4.55 -1.90 -4.61
N VAL A 33 3.39 -1.25 -4.70
CA VAL A 33 3.22 0.17 -4.36
C VAL A 33 2.56 0.31 -3.00
N GLY A 34 3.24 0.94 -2.06
CA GLY A 34 2.68 1.33 -0.78
C GLY A 34 1.99 2.69 -0.86
N LEU A 35 0.66 2.75 -0.72
CA LEU A 35 -0.09 3.99 -0.59
C LEU A 35 -0.25 4.33 0.89
N ILE A 36 0.55 5.27 1.36
CA ILE A 36 0.76 5.60 2.76
C ILE A 36 0.16 6.98 3.07
N GLY A 37 -0.55 7.07 4.17
CA GLY A 37 -1.12 8.34 4.63
C GLY A 37 -1.94 8.17 5.91
N PRO A 38 -2.24 9.26 6.63
CA PRO A 38 -3.05 9.18 7.83
C PRO A 38 -4.50 8.80 7.52
N ASN A 39 -5.27 8.49 8.56
CA ASN A 39 -6.71 8.27 8.41
C ASN A 39 -7.38 9.55 7.87
N GLY A 40 -8.23 9.39 6.86
CA GLY A 40 -8.86 10.53 6.18
C GLY A 40 -8.03 11.19 5.08
N ALA A 41 -6.79 10.78 4.84
CA ALA A 41 -5.93 11.36 3.79
C ALA A 41 -6.41 11.15 2.35
N GLY A 42 -7.42 10.29 2.13
CA GLY A 42 -7.96 10.02 0.79
C GLY A 42 -7.58 8.65 0.20
N LYS A 43 -6.81 7.80 0.90
CA LYS A 43 -6.36 6.47 0.42
C LYS A 43 -7.51 5.62 -0.14
N THR A 44 -8.49 5.30 0.70
CA THR A 44 -9.65 4.48 0.31
C THR A 44 -10.46 5.14 -0.82
N THR A 45 -10.54 6.49 -0.86
CA THR A 45 -11.20 7.20 -1.96
C THR A 45 -10.42 7.02 -3.26
N LEU A 46 -9.10 7.18 -3.25
CA LEU A 46 -8.27 6.94 -4.42
C LEU A 46 -8.40 5.49 -4.90
N LEU A 47 -8.34 4.49 -3.99
CA LEU A 47 -8.59 3.09 -4.36
C LEU A 47 -9.97 2.89 -4.98
N LYS A 48 -11.02 3.51 -4.43
CA LYS A 48 -12.38 3.41 -5.00
C LYS A 48 -12.46 3.98 -6.42
N THR A 49 -11.70 5.05 -6.74
CA THR A 49 -11.63 5.56 -8.11
C THR A 49 -10.90 4.59 -9.04
N LEU A 50 -9.76 4.02 -8.60
CA LEU A 50 -9.01 3.01 -9.36
C LEU A 50 -9.85 1.76 -9.68
N LEU A 51 -10.72 1.36 -8.76
CA LEU A 51 -11.61 0.21 -8.90
C LEU A 51 -12.92 0.50 -9.65
N GLY A 52 -13.12 1.76 -10.06
CA GLY A 52 -14.37 2.20 -10.70
C GLY A 52 -15.60 2.10 -9.79
N LEU A 53 -15.42 2.11 -8.47
CA LEU A 53 -16.50 2.14 -7.48
C LEU A 53 -17.10 3.53 -7.31
N THR A 54 -16.40 4.55 -7.75
CA THR A 54 -16.85 5.93 -7.84
C THR A 54 -16.21 6.60 -9.06
N ASP A 55 -16.90 7.60 -9.61
CA ASP A 55 -16.36 8.46 -10.65
C ASP A 55 -15.32 9.45 -10.08
N CYS A 56 -14.58 10.09 -10.96
CA CYS A 56 -13.63 11.16 -10.63
C CYS A 56 -13.56 12.19 -11.76
N GLU A 57 -13.06 13.38 -11.44
CA GLU A 57 -12.61 14.37 -12.41
C GLU A 57 -11.16 14.04 -12.84
N GLY A 58 -10.72 14.55 -14.00
CA GLY A 58 -9.41 14.26 -14.56
C GLY A 58 -9.41 13.02 -15.44
N GLU A 59 -8.22 12.54 -15.80
CA GLU A 59 -8.05 11.35 -16.62
C GLU A 59 -7.48 10.20 -15.78
N LEU A 60 -8.17 9.05 -15.80
CA LEU A 60 -7.76 7.84 -15.09
C LEU A 60 -7.88 6.64 -16.01
N ARG A 61 -6.77 5.89 -16.13
CA ARG A 61 -6.70 4.60 -16.82
C ARG A 61 -6.13 3.55 -15.89
N VAL A 62 -6.77 2.42 -15.84
CA VAL A 62 -6.29 1.24 -15.12
C VAL A 62 -6.31 0.07 -16.07
N LEU A 63 -5.17 -0.58 -16.29
CA LEU A 63 -4.98 -1.60 -17.31
C LEU A 63 -5.45 -1.13 -18.72
N GLY A 64 -5.27 0.16 -19.02
CA GLY A 64 -5.69 0.80 -20.27
C GLY A 64 -7.18 1.13 -20.37
N LEU A 65 -7.99 0.78 -19.37
CA LEU A 65 -9.44 0.97 -19.35
C LEU A 65 -9.83 2.18 -18.49
N ASP A 66 -10.95 2.83 -18.84
CA ASP A 66 -11.63 3.78 -17.94
C ASP A 66 -12.30 2.98 -16.80
N PRO A 67 -11.84 3.14 -15.55
CA PRO A 67 -12.29 2.25 -14.48
C PRO A 67 -13.78 2.39 -14.17
N PHE A 68 -14.36 3.58 -14.30
CA PHE A 68 -15.78 3.80 -14.01
C PHE A 68 -16.70 3.32 -15.15
N ARG A 69 -16.33 3.65 -16.40
CA ARG A 69 -17.15 3.30 -17.56
C ARG A 69 -17.01 1.86 -18.00
N GLN A 70 -15.82 1.27 -17.82
CA GLN A 70 -15.48 -0.08 -18.27
C GLN A 70 -15.25 -1.04 -17.08
N ARG A 71 -15.87 -0.74 -15.93
CA ARG A 71 -15.66 -1.47 -14.67
C ARG A 71 -15.83 -2.98 -14.79
N LYS A 72 -16.86 -3.46 -15.50
CA LYS A 72 -17.11 -4.88 -15.68
C LYS A 72 -15.92 -5.60 -16.35
N GLN A 73 -15.32 -4.98 -17.36
CA GLN A 73 -14.15 -5.51 -18.06
C GLN A 73 -12.90 -5.42 -17.18
N LEU A 74 -12.73 -4.29 -16.48
CA LEU A 74 -11.60 -4.04 -15.60
C LEU A 74 -11.53 -5.07 -14.47
N MET A 75 -12.63 -5.32 -13.77
CA MET A 75 -12.69 -6.22 -12.62
C MET A 75 -12.40 -7.69 -12.94
N GLN A 76 -12.38 -8.07 -14.21
CA GLN A 76 -11.93 -9.42 -14.62
C GLN A 76 -10.41 -9.63 -14.42
N ASN A 77 -9.65 -8.53 -14.30
CA ASN A 77 -8.18 -8.56 -14.16
C ASN A 77 -7.71 -7.97 -12.82
N ILE A 78 -8.63 -7.72 -11.89
CA ILE A 78 -8.33 -7.16 -10.57
C ILE A 78 -8.82 -8.10 -9.47
N CYS A 79 -7.95 -8.36 -8.49
CA CYS A 79 -8.35 -8.89 -7.20
C CYS A 79 -8.34 -7.74 -6.19
N PHE A 80 -9.45 -7.52 -5.50
CA PHE A 80 -9.58 -6.49 -4.47
C PHE A 80 -9.97 -7.11 -3.13
N VAL A 81 -9.17 -6.83 -2.12
CA VAL A 81 -9.45 -7.19 -0.73
C VAL A 81 -9.61 -5.88 0.05
N ALA A 82 -10.85 -5.62 0.45
CA ALA A 82 -11.17 -4.55 1.39
C ALA A 82 -10.79 -4.98 2.80
N ASP A 83 -10.74 -4.02 3.73
CA ASP A 83 -10.50 -4.22 5.16
C ASP A 83 -11.09 -5.55 5.67
N VAL A 84 -10.30 -6.31 6.40
CA VAL A 84 -10.40 -7.74 6.75
C VAL A 84 -11.77 -8.22 7.30
N ALA A 85 -12.69 -7.33 7.58
CA ALA A 85 -13.91 -7.67 8.30
C ALA A 85 -15.12 -8.06 7.41
N VAL A 86 -14.98 -8.22 6.10
CA VAL A 86 -16.15 -8.16 5.19
C VAL A 86 -16.68 -9.51 4.70
N LEU A 87 -16.09 -10.64 5.10
CA LEU A 87 -16.69 -11.94 4.75
C LEU A 87 -18.00 -12.15 5.54
N PRO A 88 -19.11 -12.49 4.87
CA PRO A 88 -20.38 -12.70 5.57
C PRO A 88 -20.25 -13.78 6.66
N PRO A 89 -20.54 -13.49 7.92
CA PRO A 89 -20.26 -14.43 9.02
C PRO A 89 -21.09 -15.73 8.97
N TRP A 90 -22.20 -15.69 8.26
CA TRP A 90 -23.14 -16.81 8.09
C TRP A 90 -22.79 -17.76 6.96
N ILE A 91 -21.93 -17.35 5.99
CA ILE A 91 -21.62 -18.16 4.82
C ILE A 91 -20.65 -19.30 5.19
N ARG A 92 -20.81 -20.45 4.55
CA ARG A 92 -19.82 -21.54 4.65
C ARG A 92 -18.63 -21.26 3.75
N VAL A 93 -17.46 -21.76 4.13
CA VAL A 93 -16.23 -21.63 3.32
C VAL A 93 -16.45 -22.17 1.90
N SER A 94 -17.05 -23.37 1.76
CA SER A 94 -17.39 -23.95 0.43
C SER A 94 -18.24 -23.00 -0.42
N ASP A 95 -19.32 -22.49 0.19
CA ASP A 95 -20.29 -21.64 -0.52
C ASP A 95 -19.68 -20.29 -0.92
N LEU A 96 -18.77 -19.75 -0.10
CA LEU A 96 -18.02 -18.56 -0.41
C LEU A 96 -17.12 -18.79 -1.63
N LEU A 97 -16.37 -19.88 -1.67
CA LEU A 97 -15.50 -20.18 -2.81
C LEU A 97 -16.32 -20.45 -4.09
N ASP A 98 -17.48 -21.08 -3.98
CA ASP A 98 -18.41 -21.27 -5.11
C ASP A 98 -18.93 -19.92 -5.61
N PHE A 99 -19.29 -19.01 -4.69
CA PHE A 99 -19.70 -17.66 -5.03
C PHE A 99 -18.60 -16.87 -5.73
N VAL A 100 -17.36 -16.93 -5.22
CA VAL A 100 -16.23 -16.25 -5.86
C VAL A 100 -16.01 -16.78 -7.28
N GLY A 101 -16.05 -18.11 -7.45
CA GLY A 101 -15.94 -18.75 -8.77
C GLY A 101 -17.06 -18.39 -9.74
N ALA A 102 -18.27 -18.11 -9.24
CA ALA A 102 -19.39 -17.68 -10.06
C ALA A 102 -19.27 -16.22 -10.53
N VAL A 103 -18.56 -15.34 -9.76
CA VAL A 103 -18.47 -13.90 -10.06
C VAL A 103 -17.14 -13.50 -10.68
N HIS A 104 -16.05 -14.24 -10.42
CA HIS A 104 -14.71 -13.91 -10.93
C HIS A 104 -14.25 -14.92 -11.99
N PRO A 105 -14.11 -14.52 -13.28
CA PRO A 105 -13.84 -15.45 -14.37
C PRO A 105 -12.48 -16.15 -14.28
N ASN A 106 -11.49 -15.50 -13.64
CA ASN A 106 -10.13 -16.03 -13.50
C ASN A 106 -9.90 -16.69 -12.12
N PHE A 107 -10.97 -17.09 -11.42
CA PHE A 107 -10.85 -17.82 -10.17
C PHE A 107 -10.68 -19.34 -10.42
N SER A 108 -9.69 -19.92 -9.79
CA SER A 108 -9.43 -21.37 -9.80
C SER A 108 -9.85 -22.03 -8.49
N ARG A 109 -11.01 -22.71 -8.49
CA ARG A 109 -11.46 -23.46 -7.31
C ARG A 109 -10.41 -24.48 -6.84
N ARG A 110 -9.72 -25.12 -7.78
CA ARG A 110 -8.68 -26.11 -7.48
C ARG A 110 -7.52 -25.50 -6.68
N GLU A 111 -7.08 -24.29 -7.04
CA GLU A 111 -5.99 -23.60 -6.34
C GLU A 111 -6.43 -23.14 -4.95
N ALA A 112 -7.65 -22.61 -4.81
CA ALA A 112 -8.19 -22.26 -3.50
C ALA A 112 -8.26 -23.48 -2.57
N ASP A 113 -8.75 -24.62 -3.07
CA ASP A 113 -8.83 -25.85 -2.31
C ASP A 113 -7.45 -26.40 -1.94
N ALA A 114 -6.49 -26.37 -2.87
CA ALA A 114 -5.11 -26.81 -2.61
C ALA A 114 -4.41 -25.93 -1.56
N PHE A 115 -4.67 -24.62 -1.55
CA PHE A 115 -4.18 -23.74 -0.49
C PHE A 115 -4.79 -24.10 0.87
N LEU A 116 -6.12 -24.28 0.93
CA LEU A 116 -6.82 -24.57 2.18
C LEU A 116 -6.46 -25.94 2.76
N GLU A 117 -6.03 -26.92 1.95
CA GLU A 117 -5.55 -28.22 2.43
C GLU A 117 -4.35 -28.15 3.37
N ARG A 118 -3.59 -27.06 3.28
CA ARG A 118 -2.41 -26.80 4.14
C ARG A 118 -2.76 -26.00 5.40
N THR A 119 -4.04 -25.75 5.63
CA THR A 119 -4.53 -24.90 6.74
C THR A 119 -5.56 -25.67 7.58
N PRO A 120 -5.84 -25.22 8.82
CA PRO A 120 -6.91 -25.79 9.63
C PRO A 120 -8.32 -25.36 9.20
N VAL A 121 -8.47 -24.61 8.10
CA VAL A 121 -9.77 -24.09 7.65
C VAL A 121 -10.61 -25.18 7.03
N ARG A 122 -11.70 -25.57 7.71
CA ARG A 122 -12.63 -26.58 7.22
C ARG A 122 -13.62 -25.96 6.22
N ARG A 123 -13.89 -26.66 5.12
CA ARG A 123 -14.79 -26.20 4.05
C ARG A 123 -16.26 -26.12 4.47
N ASP A 124 -16.67 -26.96 5.41
CA ASP A 124 -18.03 -27.00 5.96
C ASP A 124 -18.25 -25.97 7.09
N ALA A 125 -17.17 -25.37 7.63
CA ALA A 125 -17.26 -24.36 8.66
C ALA A 125 -17.84 -23.05 8.12
N ARG A 126 -18.55 -22.32 8.99
CA ARG A 126 -19.00 -20.96 8.68
C ARG A 126 -17.90 -19.96 9.05
N VAL A 127 -17.86 -18.83 8.34
CA VAL A 127 -16.88 -17.76 8.59
C VAL A 127 -16.85 -17.34 10.07
N LYS A 128 -18.01 -17.21 10.72
CA LYS A 128 -18.10 -16.88 12.17
C LYS A 128 -17.47 -17.90 13.13
N GLU A 129 -17.21 -19.12 12.66
CA GLU A 129 -16.61 -20.22 13.42
C GLU A 129 -15.08 -20.24 13.28
N LEU A 130 -14.54 -19.42 12.36
CA LEU A 130 -13.12 -19.31 12.11
C LEU A 130 -12.46 -18.34 13.10
N SER A 131 -11.23 -18.66 13.53
CA SER A 131 -10.38 -17.69 14.20
C SER A 131 -9.94 -16.59 13.23
N LYS A 132 -9.46 -15.46 13.74
CA LYS A 132 -8.95 -14.37 12.91
C LYS A 132 -7.86 -14.86 11.92
N GLY A 133 -6.92 -15.69 12.40
CA GLY A 133 -5.90 -16.28 11.54
C GLY A 133 -6.48 -17.21 10.45
N MET A 134 -7.51 -18.00 10.78
CA MET A 134 -8.21 -18.83 9.79
C MET A 134 -8.96 -17.99 8.74
N VAL A 135 -9.54 -16.84 9.15
CA VAL A 135 -10.14 -15.88 8.19
C VAL A 135 -9.08 -15.32 7.26
N THR A 136 -7.89 -15.00 7.77
CA THR A 136 -6.76 -14.55 6.96
C THR A 136 -6.33 -15.60 5.94
N GLN A 137 -6.21 -16.86 6.37
CA GLN A 137 -5.89 -17.97 5.49
C GLN A 137 -6.96 -18.20 4.41
N LEU A 138 -8.24 -18.00 4.75
CA LEU A 138 -9.34 -18.03 3.78
C LEU A 138 -9.23 -16.89 2.76
N HIS A 139 -8.89 -15.65 3.17
CA HIS A 139 -8.60 -14.54 2.25
C HIS A 139 -7.41 -14.86 1.33
N LEU A 140 -6.32 -15.38 1.90
CA LEU A 140 -5.16 -15.80 1.10
C LEU A 140 -5.53 -16.87 0.07
N SER A 141 -6.36 -17.85 0.45
CA SER A 141 -6.80 -18.88 -0.50
C SER A 141 -7.56 -18.29 -1.69
N ILE A 142 -8.35 -17.25 -1.47
CA ILE A 142 -9.07 -16.54 -2.54
C ILE A 142 -8.11 -15.76 -3.42
N ILE A 143 -7.16 -15.01 -2.80
CA ILE A 143 -6.16 -14.22 -3.53
C ILE A 143 -5.31 -15.14 -4.42
N MET A 144 -4.77 -16.21 -3.85
CA MET A 144 -3.93 -17.18 -4.58
C MET A 144 -4.64 -17.83 -5.76
N ALA A 145 -5.95 -17.99 -5.64
CA ALA A 145 -6.79 -18.64 -6.65
C ALA A 145 -7.28 -17.70 -7.76
N ILE A 146 -7.04 -16.39 -7.66
CA ILE A 146 -7.43 -15.42 -8.69
C ILE A 146 -6.20 -15.02 -9.52
N ASP A 147 -6.20 -15.35 -10.81
CA ASP A 147 -5.19 -14.84 -11.74
C ASP A 147 -5.53 -13.39 -12.16
N ALA A 148 -5.04 -12.44 -11.37
CA ALA A 148 -5.24 -11.00 -11.59
C ALA A 148 -3.93 -10.28 -11.94
N LYS A 149 -4.01 -9.28 -12.81
CA LYS A 149 -2.88 -8.40 -13.18
C LYS A 149 -2.63 -7.32 -12.12
N LEU A 150 -3.66 -6.95 -11.39
CA LEU A 150 -3.59 -5.94 -10.32
C LEU A 150 -4.28 -6.47 -9.07
N LEU A 151 -3.51 -6.59 -7.99
CA LEU A 151 -4.01 -6.85 -6.63
C LEU A 151 -4.08 -5.55 -5.85
N VAL A 152 -5.26 -5.23 -5.34
CA VAL A 152 -5.48 -4.04 -4.51
C VAL A 152 -5.86 -4.49 -3.10
N LEU A 153 -5.10 -4.03 -2.10
CA LEU A 153 -5.26 -4.38 -0.70
C LEU A 153 -5.50 -3.10 0.11
N ASP A 154 -6.69 -2.95 0.68
CA ASP A 154 -7.03 -1.82 1.56
C ASP A 154 -6.93 -2.25 3.02
N GLU A 155 -5.84 -1.85 3.70
CA GLU A 155 -5.53 -2.18 5.10
C GLU A 155 -5.66 -3.69 5.42
N PRO A 156 -5.05 -4.60 4.64
CA PRO A 156 -5.39 -6.04 4.62
C PRO A 156 -5.06 -6.77 5.92
N THR A 157 -4.22 -6.20 6.77
CA THR A 157 -3.73 -6.81 8.02
C THR A 157 -4.27 -6.12 9.26
N LEU A 158 -5.22 -5.20 9.11
CA LEU A 158 -5.81 -4.48 10.23
C LEU A 158 -6.49 -5.45 11.22
N GLY A 159 -6.11 -5.35 12.49
CA GLY A 159 -6.66 -6.21 13.55
C GLY A 159 -6.07 -7.63 13.64
N LEU A 160 -5.09 -7.97 12.79
CA LEU A 160 -4.31 -9.20 12.92
C LEU A 160 -3.17 -9.01 13.93
N ASP A 161 -2.74 -10.10 14.55
CA ASP A 161 -1.50 -10.10 15.33
C ASP A 161 -0.26 -10.14 14.40
N ILE A 162 0.92 -9.87 14.98
CA ILE A 162 2.16 -9.70 14.24
C ILE A 162 2.57 -10.95 13.44
N LEU A 163 2.25 -12.16 13.92
CA LEU A 163 2.61 -13.40 13.25
C LEU A 163 1.78 -13.58 11.97
N PHE A 164 0.47 -13.40 12.06
CA PHE A 164 -0.44 -13.51 10.90
C PHE A 164 -0.21 -12.40 9.87
N ARG A 165 0.17 -11.19 10.29
CA ARG A 165 0.56 -10.11 9.37
C ARG A 165 1.78 -10.50 8.55
N LYS A 166 2.82 -10.99 9.23
CA LYS A 166 4.05 -11.41 8.56
C LYS A 166 3.81 -12.58 7.61
N GLU A 167 3.01 -13.58 8.03
CA GLU A 167 2.62 -14.71 7.19
C GLU A 167 1.87 -14.23 5.94
N PHE A 168 0.91 -13.31 6.10
CA PHE A 168 0.12 -12.75 5.00
C PHE A 168 1.02 -12.14 3.92
N TYR A 169 1.91 -11.21 4.29
CA TYR A 169 2.79 -10.56 3.32
C TYR A 169 3.82 -11.53 2.73
N THR A 170 4.40 -12.42 3.54
CA THR A 170 5.34 -13.43 3.06
C THR A 170 4.69 -14.35 2.01
N THR A 171 3.47 -14.80 2.24
CA THR A 171 2.72 -15.64 1.30
C THR A 171 2.43 -14.88 -0.01
N ILE A 172 1.97 -13.63 0.08
CA ILE A 172 1.71 -12.82 -1.13
C ILE A 172 2.97 -12.62 -1.94
N LEU A 173 4.11 -12.35 -1.29
CA LEU A 173 5.38 -12.15 -1.98
C LEU A 173 5.92 -13.41 -2.65
N ASN A 174 5.94 -14.50 -1.92
CA ASN A 174 6.61 -15.72 -2.38
C ASN A 174 5.76 -16.53 -3.36
N ASP A 175 4.43 -16.52 -3.16
CA ASP A 175 3.54 -17.45 -3.86
C ASP A 175 2.62 -16.76 -4.88
N TYR A 176 2.40 -15.43 -4.76
CA TYR A 176 1.50 -14.69 -5.65
C TYR A 176 2.21 -13.68 -6.54
N PHE A 177 3.18 -12.92 -6.00
CA PHE A 177 3.84 -11.84 -6.74
C PHE A 177 4.81 -12.39 -7.80
N ASP A 178 4.74 -11.82 -9.00
CA ASP A 178 5.71 -12.01 -10.08
C ASP A 178 5.88 -10.69 -10.86
N GLU A 179 6.80 -10.66 -11.83
CA GLU A 179 7.10 -9.45 -12.63
C GLU A 179 5.91 -8.97 -13.50
N GLN A 180 4.85 -9.74 -13.64
CA GLN A 180 3.67 -9.40 -14.43
C GLN A 180 2.51 -8.87 -13.57
N ARG A 181 2.54 -9.16 -12.27
CA ARG A 181 1.52 -8.76 -11.31
C ARG A 181 1.92 -7.51 -10.58
N THR A 182 0.99 -6.59 -10.45
CA THR A 182 1.19 -5.34 -9.71
C THR A 182 0.35 -5.38 -8.44
N ILE A 183 0.90 -4.90 -7.34
CA ILE A 183 0.21 -4.84 -6.05
C ILE A 183 0.15 -3.38 -5.59
N ILE A 184 -1.03 -2.92 -5.21
CA ILE A 184 -1.21 -1.65 -4.49
C ILE A 184 -1.74 -1.97 -3.11
N VAL A 185 -1.02 -1.60 -2.07
CA VAL A 185 -1.41 -1.83 -0.68
C VAL A 185 -1.50 -0.52 0.07
N THR A 186 -2.62 -0.30 0.76
CA THR A 186 -2.71 0.79 1.73
C THR A 186 -2.38 0.28 3.12
N THR A 187 -1.66 1.08 3.87
CA THR A 187 -1.43 0.83 5.30
C THR A 187 -1.13 2.14 6.02
N HIS A 188 -1.38 2.15 7.31
CA HIS A 188 -0.88 3.15 8.24
C HIS A 188 0.30 2.63 9.08
N GLN A 189 0.65 1.34 8.94
CA GLN A 189 1.77 0.64 9.62
C GLN A 189 2.87 0.33 8.60
N VAL A 190 3.60 1.36 8.20
CA VAL A 190 4.57 1.32 7.10
C VAL A 190 5.70 0.36 7.37
N GLU A 191 6.18 0.33 8.61
CA GLU A 191 7.33 -0.47 9.05
C GLU A 191 7.14 -1.98 8.81
N GLU A 192 5.88 -2.42 8.71
CA GLU A 192 5.56 -3.84 8.48
C GLU A 192 5.78 -4.26 7.03
N ILE A 193 5.68 -3.32 6.09
CA ILE A 193 5.72 -3.61 4.65
C ILE A 193 6.84 -2.91 3.89
N GLU A 194 7.58 -1.96 4.51
CA GLU A 194 8.56 -1.17 3.78
C GLU A 194 9.63 -2.03 3.08
N HIS A 195 9.97 -3.18 3.67
CA HIS A 195 10.97 -4.10 3.13
C HIS A 195 10.52 -4.87 1.88
N ILE A 196 9.24 -4.79 1.51
CA ILE A 196 8.68 -5.46 0.35
C ILE A 196 8.27 -4.49 -0.76
N LEU A 197 8.21 -3.19 -0.46
CA LEU A 197 7.79 -2.19 -1.42
C LEU A 197 8.86 -1.94 -2.48
N THR A 198 8.43 -1.79 -3.73
CA THR A 198 9.26 -1.26 -4.82
C THR A 198 9.07 0.24 -4.97
N ASP A 199 7.86 0.73 -4.69
CA ASP A 199 7.47 2.12 -4.84
C ASP A 199 6.65 2.59 -3.65
N VAL A 200 6.75 3.85 -3.32
CA VAL A 200 5.99 4.48 -2.25
C VAL A 200 5.26 5.72 -2.74
N MET A 201 4.01 5.83 -2.33
CA MET A 201 3.15 7.00 -2.56
C MET A 201 2.69 7.56 -1.22
N PHE A 202 3.07 8.79 -0.92
CA PHE A 202 2.58 9.50 0.27
C PHE A 202 1.41 10.39 -0.11
N ILE A 203 0.29 10.22 0.60
CA ILE A 203 -0.90 11.04 0.41
C ILE A 203 -1.29 11.72 1.73
N ASP A 204 -1.55 13.03 1.68
CA ASP A 204 -2.07 13.82 2.80
C ASP A 204 -3.10 14.81 2.28
N ASP A 205 -4.21 14.94 2.98
CA ASP A 205 -5.33 15.84 2.65
C ASP A 205 -5.76 15.78 1.17
N GLY A 206 -5.83 14.56 0.65
CA GLY A 206 -6.21 14.28 -0.75
C GLY A 206 -5.13 14.53 -1.78
N ARG A 207 -3.92 14.97 -1.41
CA ARG A 207 -2.83 15.32 -2.33
C ARG A 207 -1.68 14.34 -2.23
N LEU A 208 -1.07 14.07 -3.37
CA LEU A 208 0.14 13.28 -3.43
C LEU A 208 1.35 14.14 -2.99
N VAL A 209 1.99 13.75 -1.89
CA VAL A 209 3.15 14.46 -1.31
C VAL A 209 4.46 13.91 -1.86
N LEU A 210 4.49 12.59 -2.14
CA LEU A 210 5.64 11.87 -2.70
C LEU A 210 5.14 10.72 -3.56
N HIS A 211 5.84 10.47 -4.67
CA HIS A 211 5.76 9.23 -5.43
C HIS A 211 7.15 8.93 -6.00
N GLU A 212 7.83 7.98 -5.42
CA GLU A 212 9.20 7.59 -5.80
C GLU A 212 9.39 6.07 -5.62
N THR A 213 10.41 5.51 -6.28
CA THR A 213 10.87 4.16 -5.97
C THR A 213 11.56 4.15 -4.60
N VAL A 214 11.56 3.00 -3.92
CA VAL A 214 12.27 2.86 -2.64
C VAL A 214 13.77 3.08 -2.82
N ASP A 215 14.33 2.70 -3.95
CA ASP A 215 15.74 2.95 -4.30
C ASP A 215 16.04 4.43 -4.47
N ASP A 216 15.16 5.20 -5.14
CA ASP A 216 15.30 6.65 -5.27
C ASP A 216 15.18 7.34 -3.91
N VAL A 217 14.24 6.89 -3.07
CA VAL A 217 14.14 7.37 -1.67
C VAL A 217 15.46 7.10 -0.94
N ALA A 218 16.00 5.89 -1.06
CA ALA A 218 17.26 5.54 -0.40
C ALA A 218 18.46 6.35 -0.92
N ALA A 219 18.46 6.74 -2.18
CA ALA A 219 19.52 7.57 -2.76
C ALA A 219 19.38 9.06 -2.39
N ARG A 220 18.16 9.57 -2.31
CA ARG A 220 17.85 11.00 -2.20
C ARG A 220 17.75 11.49 -0.76
N TYR A 221 17.26 10.65 0.16
CA TYR A 221 17.03 11.04 1.55
C TYR A 221 18.03 10.43 2.49
N THR A 222 18.45 11.22 3.47
CA THR A 222 19.47 10.86 4.45
C THR A 222 19.04 11.31 5.84
N GLU A 223 19.09 10.41 6.82
CA GLU A 223 18.93 10.74 8.23
C GLU A 223 20.30 10.83 8.89
N LEU A 224 20.53 11.94 9.60
CA LEU A 224 21.71 12.20 10.39
C LEU A 224 21.35 12.26 11.86
N THR A 225 22.05 11.46 12.69
CA THR A 225 21.98 11.58 14.15
C THR A 225 23.25 12.24 14.66
N THR A 226 23.12 13.37 15.37
CA THR A 226 24.25 14.17 15.86
C THR A 226 23.93 14.86 17.19
N SER A 227 24.94 15.50 17.82
CA SER A 227 24.76 16.21 19.09
C SER A 227 25.78 17.32 19.24
N GLY A 228 25.55 18.24 20.21
CA GLY A 228 26.47 19.33 20.54
C GLY A 228 26.64 20.33 19.39
N GLU A 229 27.87 20.87 19.24
CA GLU A 229 28.20 21.88 18.22
C GLU A 229 27.94 21.39 16.79
N ARG A 230 28.14 20.08 16.50
CA ARG A 230 27.85 19.49 15.20
C ARG A 230 26.38 19.54 14.82
N ALA A 231 25.49 19.60 15.81
CA ALA A 231 24.06 19.72 15.56
C ALA A 231 23.70 21.10 14.96
N GLU A 232 24.39 22.17 15.39
CA GLU A 232 24.20 23.52 14.83
C GLU A 232 24.73 23.60 13.41
N GLU A 233 25.91 22.99 13.14
CA GLU A 233 26.45 22.87 11.79
C GLU A 233 25.50 22.10 10.87
N ALA A 234 24.91 21.02 11.36
CA ALA A 234 23.95 20.22 10.61
C ALA A 234 22.66 21.00 10.32
N LEU A 235 22.15 21.77 11.28
CA LEU A 235 20.97 22.62 11.09
C LEU A 235 21.20 23.71 10.02
N ALA A 236 22.43 24.24 9.93
CA ALA A 236 22.80 25.21 8.90
C ALA A 236 22.73 24.64 7.46
N LEU A 237 22.71 23.29 7.29
CA LEU A 237 22.52 22.62 6.01
C LEU A 237 21.05 22.49 5.59
N GLN A 238 20.12 23.12 6.32
CA GLN A 238 18.70 23.19 6.03
C GLN A 238 18.04 21.81 5.86
N PRO A 239 17.97 20.99 6.93
CA PRO A 239 17.25 19.72 6.89
C PRO A 239 15.76 19.98 6.59
N ILE A 240 15.10 19.03 5.89
CA ILE A 240 13.66 19.11 5.62
C ILE A 240 12.82 18.91 6.90
N ALA A 241 13.39 18.21 7.89
CA ALA A 241 12.80 18.05 9.22
C ALA A 241 13.87 17.68 10.25
N TRP A 242 13.58 17.91 11.52
CA TRP A 242 14.41 17.44 12.63
C TRP A 242 13.59 17.18 13.90
N ARG A 243 14.15 16.37 14.80
CA ARG A 243 13.58 16.05 16.11
C ARG A 243 14.67 15.82 17.14
N ASP A 244 14.34 16.08 18.41
CA ASP A 244 15.22 15.76 19.54
C ASP A 244 14.89 14.35 20.07
N VAL A 245 15.92 13.53 20.25
CA VAL A 245 15.81 12.15 20.73
C VAL A 245 16.91 11.90 21.74
N PHE A 246 16.59 11.78 23.03
CA PHE A 246 17.54 11.50 24.12
C PHE A 246 18.82 12.39 24.10
N GLY A 247 18.63 13.70 23.90
CA GLY A 247 19.73 14.66 23.88
C GLY A 247 20.55 14.72 22.58
N LYS A 248 20.16 13.93 21.58
CA LYS A 248 20.68 14.01 20.20
C LYS A 248 19.66 14.64 19.29
N LYS A 249 20.13 15.25 18.20
CA LYS A 249 19.27 15.69 17.09
C LYS A 249 19.27 14.62 15.99
N VAL A 250 18.09 14.30 15.51
CA VAL A 250 17.86 13.46 14.33
C VAL A 250 17.33 14.37 13.24
N LEU A 251 18.09 14.53 12.16
CA LEU A 251 17.80 15.47 11.07
C LEU A 251 17.62 14.69 9.77
N THR A 252 16.60 15.03 9.00
CA THR A 252 16.35 14.43 7.69
C THR A 252 16.70 15.42 6.59
N PHE A 253 17.52 14.98 5.65
CA PHE A 253 17.98 15.76 4.51
C PHE A 253 17.49 15.19 3.20
N GLU A 254 17.31 16.07 2.21
CA GLU A 254 16.99 15.72 0.82
C GLU A 254 18.10 16.23 -0.09
N GLY A 255 18.71 15.31 -0.86
CA GLY A 255 19.73 15.67 -1.88
C GLY A 255 21.05 16.18 -1.34
N VAL A 256 21.32 16.02 -0.04
CA VAL A 256 22.61 16.44 0.56
C VAL A 256 23.59 15.27 0.48
N ASP A 257 24.85 15.58 0.11
CA ASP A 257 25.92 14.59 0.01
C ASP A 257 26.12 13.86 1.36
N ARG A 258 26.03 12.54 1.32
CA ARG A 258 26.19 11.65 2.48
C ARG A 258 27.57 11.76 3.11
N ASP A 259 28.62 11.95 2.31
CA ASP A 259 30.00 12.04 2.84
C ASP A 259 30.19 13.31 3.65
N ARG A 260 29.57 14.41 3.25
CA ARG A 260 29.51 15.65 4.04
C ARG A 260 28.78 15.42 5.37
N LEU A 261 27.69 14.70 5.38
CA LEU A 261 26.92 14.42 6.60
C LEU A 261 27.65 13.44 7.53
N ARG A 262 28.42 12.47 7.01
CA ARG A 262 29.24 11.55 7.83
C ARG A 262 30.25 12.27 8.71
N GLY A 263 30.74 13.42 8.28
CA GLY A 263 31.63 14.28 9.10
C GLY A 263 30.94 14.86 10.35
N LEU A 264 29.60 14.94 10.34
CA LEU A 264 28.81 15.56 11.40
C LEU A 264 28.18 14.54 12.37
N GLY A 265 28.09 13.25 12.00
CA GLY A 265 27.50 12.23 12.86
C GLY A 265 27.21 10.91 12.17
N GLU A 266 26.31 10.13 12.78
CA GLU A 266 25.86 8.86 12.25
C GLU A 266 24.82 9.05 11.14
N VAL A 267 25.07 8.47 9.98
CA VAL A 267 24.26 8.62 8.77
C VAL A 267 23.61 7.31 8.39
N LYS A 268 22.32 7.33 8.15
CA LYS A 268 21.56 6.19 7.60
C LYS A 268 20.48 6.66 6.61
N THR A 269 19.88 5.71 5.90
CA THR A 269 18.64 5.97 5.14
C THR A 269 17.48 6.08 6.14
N PRO A 270 16.62 7.12 6.05
CA PRO A 270 15.43 7.19 6.88
C PRO A 270 14.46 6.05 6.56
N GLY A 271 13.79 5.48 7.58
CA GLY A 271 12.64 4.61 7.35
C GLY A 271 11.50 5.38 6.67
N LEU A 272 10.66 4.69 5.89
CA LEU A 272 9.56 5.34 5.16
C LEU A 272 8.58 6.06 6.09
N ALA A 273 8.34 5.54 7.30
CA ALA A 273 7.49 6.20 8.29
C ALA A 273 8.08 7.54 8.77
N ASP A 274 9.39 7.56 9.07
CA ASP A 274 10.09 8.79 9.49
C ASP A 274 10.13 9.80 8.34
N LEU A 275 10.38 9.34 7.11
CA LEU A 275 10.37 10.20 5.92
C LEU A 275 8.98 10.78 5.67
N PHE A 276 7.91 9.98 5.83
CA PHE A 276 6.54 10.46 5.70
C PHE A 276 6.26 11.61 6.68
N VAL A 277 6.61 11.43 7.96
CA VAL A 277 6.47 12.49 8.98
C VAL A 277 7.31 13.73 8.64
N ALA A 278 8.55 13.54 8.15
CA ALA A 278 9.42 14.65 7.74
C ALA A 278 8.81 15.46 6.59
N LYS A 279 8.28 14.80 5.56
CA LYS A 279 7.62 15.45 4.42
C LYS A 279 6.36 16.22 4.83
N LEU A 280 5.53 15.68 5.73
CA LEU A 280 4.34 16.38 6.21
C LEU A 280 4.66 17.62 7.02
N ARG A 281 5.72 17.59 7.84
CA ARG A 281 6.13 18.75 8.65
C ARG A 281 6.73 19.84 7.77
N GLY A 282 7.58 19.48 6.81
CA GLY A 282 8.17 20.41 5.85
C GLY A 282 7.13 21.07 4.91
N ALA A 283 6.04 20.39 4.59
CA ALA A 283 4.97 20.98 3.80
C ALA A 283 4.04 21.94 4.57
N ARG A 284 4.09 21.93 5.90
CA ARG A 284 3.28 22.79 6.80
C ARG A 284 4.06 23.96 7.42
N ALA A 285 5.38 24.04 7.19
CA ALA A 285 6.25 25.13 7.60
C ALA A 285 6.43 26.16 6.48
#